data_e40ca95067474f4d2422d1d4d39fdfef
#
_entry.id   e40ca95067474f4d2422d1d4d39fdfef
#
_cell.length_a   1.000
_cell.length_b   1.000
_cell.length_c   1.000
_cell.angle_alpha   90.00
_cell.angle_beta   90.00
_cell.angle_gamma   90.00
#
_symmetry.space_group_name_H-M   'P 1'
#
loop_
_entity.id
_entity.type
_entity.pdbx_description
1 polymer ?
#
loop_
_entity_poly.entity_id
_entity_poly.type
_entity_poly.pdbx_seq_one_letter_code
_entity_poly.pdbx_strand_id
1 'polypeptide(L)'
;MKYIVHVHCTMPSGLPVLQIDLASPLPASEQIVRGLRATLLAGQFRPGDQLPSVRQLAVDLGVHHNTVAGAYRQLAEEGWLELRRGRGATVIERPAPAPTPRAEAEFRKRLEELVVKALAEGVPYGAVSRQLKALGAKIEEGERR
;
A
#
# COMPACT_ATOMS: atom_id res chain seq x y z
N MET A 1 5.09 26.12 -9.52
CA MET A 1 6.10 25.06 -9.61
C MET A 1 5.72 23.96 -8.66
N LYS A 2 5.26 22.81 -9.15
CA LYS A 2 4.99 21.64 -8.33
C LYS A 2 6.29 20.86 -8.20
N TYR A 3 6.93 20.93 -7.07
CA TYR A 3 8.04 20.03 -6.74
C TYR A 3 7.41 18.68 -6.34
N ILE A 4 7.32 17.78 -7.30
CA ILE A 4 7.07 16.37 -7.02
C ILE A 4 8.40 15.82 -6.51
N VAL A 5 8.58 15.79 -5.21
CA VAL A 5 9.72 15.11 -4.59
C VAL A 5 9.45 13.63 -4.66
N HIS A 6 9.88 13.00 -5.75
CA HIS A 6 9.92 11.54 -5.83
C HIS A 6 11.09 11.05 -4.99
N VAL A 7 10.85 10.71 -3.75
CA VAL A 7 11.85 10.04 -2.93
C VAL A 7 11.80 8.54 -3.26
N HIS A 8 12.81 8.08 -3.98
CA HIS A 8 12.98 6.67 -4.30
C HIS A 8 13.67 5.97 -3.13
N CYS A 9 12.92 5.22 -2.35
CA CYS A 9 13.50 4.29 -1.39
C CYS A 9 13.84 2.98 -2.10
N THR A 10 15.11 2.77 -2.41
CA THR A 10 15.59 1.48 -2.90
C THR A 10 15.78 0.57 -1.70
N MET A 11 14.85 -0.30 -1.46
CA MET A 11 15.01 -1.37 -0.47
C MET A 11 16.10 -2.35 -0.90
N PRO A 12 16.88 -2.92 0.02
CA PRO A 12 17.99 -3.85 -0.31
C PRO A 12 17.55 -5.12 -1.04
N SER A 13 16.26 -5.32 -1.28
CA SER A 13 15.68 -6.52 -1.94
C SER A 13 14.97 -6.22 -3.25
N GLY A 14 15.21 -5.07 -3.90
CA GLY A 14 14.55 -4.75 -5.19
C GLY A 14 13.03 -4.52 -5.09
N LEU A 15 12.55 -4.12 -3.91
CA LEU A 15 11.14 -3.90 -3.64
C LEU A 15 10.63 -2.61 -4.29
N PRO A 16 9.34 -2.55 -4.65
CA PRO A 16 8.77 -1.39 -5.32
C PRO A 16 8.87 -0.16 -4.44
N VAL A 17 9.15 0.91 -5.10
CA VAL A 17 9.33 2.24 -4.54
C VAL A 17 8.04 2.69 -3.87
N LEU A 18 8.08 2.83 -2.54
CA LEU A 18 7.03 3.53 -1.82
C LEU A 18 7.16 5.02 -2.16
N GLN A 19 6.18 5.57 -2.84
CA GLN A 19 6.14 6.99 -3.20
C GLN A 19 5.15 7.73 -2.31
N ILE A 20 5.57 8.88 -1.79
CA ILE A 20 4.72 9.78 -1.02
C ILE A 20 4.64 11.11 -1.74
N ASP A 21 3.43 11.59 -1.91
CA ASP A 21 3.16 12.94 -2.39
C ASP A 21 2.87 13.86 -1.19
N LEU A 22 3.86 14.67 -0.83
CA LEU A 22 3.74 15.64 0.26
C LEU A 22 2.78 16.79 -0.07
N ALA A 23 2.42 16.98 -1.34
CA ALA A 23 1.43 17.96 -1.77
C ALA A 23 0.00 17.41 -1.76
N SER A 24 -0.16 16.11 -1.54
CA SER A 24 -1.47 15.47 -1.44
C SER A 24 -2.24 15.91 -0.19
N PRO A 25 -3.56 16.10 -0.26
CA PRO A 25 -4.39 16.32 0.92
C PRO A 25 -4.43 15.11 1.86
N LEU A 26 -3.98 13.93 1.39
CA LEU A 26 -3.91 12.72 2.19
C LEU A 26 -2.70 12.77 3.11
N PRO A 27 -2.86 12.57 4.44
CA PRO A 27 -1.74 12.55 5.38
C PRO A 27 -0.64 11.56 4.98
N ALA A 28 0.62 11.93 5.16
CA ALA A 28 1.76 11.08 4.80
C ALA A 28 1.71 9.71 5.49
N SER A 29 1.25 9.65 6.75
CA SER A 29 1.05 8.39 7.48
C SER A 29 0.09 7.45 6.76
N GLU A 30 -1.01 7.97 6.25
CA GLU A 30 -1.99 7.19 5.51
C GLU A 30 -1.47 6.73 4.15
N GLN A 31 -0.70 7.56 3.47
CA GLN A 31 -0.03 7.18 2.22
C GLN A 31 0.96 6.03 2.45
N ILE A 32 1.73 6.06 3.55
CA ILE A 32 2.64 4.98 3.94
C ILE A 32 1.86 3.69 4.21
N VAL A 33 0.79 3.76 5.00
CA VAL A 33 -0.06 2.59 5.29
C VAL A 33 -0.63 1.99 4.02
N ARG A 34 -1.19 2.79 3.13
CA ARG A 34 -1.76 2.33 1.86
C ARG A 34 -0.70 1.69 0.96
N GLY A 35 0.46 2.33 0.83
CA GLY A 35 1.55 1.82 0.01
C GLY A 35 2.12 0.51 0.53
N LEU A 36 2.42 0.41 1.83
CA LEU A 36 2.90 -0.82 2.44
C LEU A 36 1.85 -1.94 2.40
N ARG A 37 0.58 -1.62 2.66
CA ARG A 37 -0.51 -2.60 2.54
C ARG A 37 -0.63 -3.15 1.12
N ALA A 38 -0.51 -2.30 0.10
CA ALA A 38 -0.52 -2.73 -1.30
C ALA A 38 0.65 -3.66 -1.62
N THR A 39 1.86 -3.38 -1.12
CA THR A 39 3.03 -4.24 -1.31
C THR A 39 2.91 -5.58 -0.59
N LEU A 40 2.32 -5.58 0.61
CA LEU A 40 2.04 -6.80 1.38
C LEU A 40 0.99 -7.67 0.68
N LEU A 41 -0.09 -7.05 0.18
CA LEU A 41 -1.14 -7.75 -0.57
C LEU A 41 -0.63 -8.30 -1.91
N ALA A 42 0.30 -7.60 -2.56
CA ALA A 42 0.91 -8.05 -3.80
C ALA A 42 1.94 -9.19 -3.61
N GLY A 43 2.14 -9.66 -2.36
CA GLY A 43 3.07 -10.74 -2.06
C GLY A 43 4.55 -10.38 -2.24
N GLN A 44 4.87 -9.10 -2.25
CA GLN A 44 6.26 -8.63 -2.42
C GLN A 44 7.09 -8.81 -1.15
N PHE A 45 6.43 -8.92 -0.02
CA PHE A 45 7.01 -9.33 1.25
C PHE A 45 6.47 -10.69 1.65
N ARG A 46 7.34 -11.52 2.17
CA ARG A 46 6.98 -12.84 2.72
C ARG A 46 6.89 -12.76 4.25
N PRO A 47 6.10 -13.62 4.88
CA PRO A 47 6.17 -13.78 6.33
C PRO A 47 7.61 -14.05 6.79
N GLY A 48 8.07 -13.31 7.79
CA GLY A 48 9.46 -13.34 8.26
C GLY A 48 10.37 -12.25 7.67
N ASP A 49 9.98 -11.59 6.59
CA ASP A 49 10.75 -10.48 6.04
C ASP A 49 10.73 -9.28 6.99
N GLN A 50 11.86 -8.60 7.09
CA GLN A 50 12.01 -7.39 7.87
C GLN A 50 11.80 -6.16 7.02
N LEU A 51 10.96 -5.25 7.48
CA LEU A 51 10.85 -3.91 6.93
C LEU A 51 12.00 -3.03 7.43
N PRO A 52 12.33 -1.95 6.71
CA PRO A 52 13.29 -0.98 7.19
C PRO A 52 12.94 -0.47 8.58
N SER A 53 13.94 -0.05 9.34
CA SER A 53 13.67 0.61 10.62
C SER A 53 12.85 1.88 10.40
N VAL A 54 12.09 2.28 11.41
CA VAL A 54 11.31 3.52 11.40
C VAL A 54 12.18 4.72 11.01
N ARG A 55 13.40 4.78 11.54
CA ARG A 55 14.35 5.87 11.24
C ARG A 55 14.82 5.84 9.79
N GLN A 56 15.17 4.65 9.29
CA GLN A 56 15.62 4.50 7.91
C GLN A 56 14.51 4.90 6.94
N LEU A 57 13.31 4.34 7.10
CA LEU A 57 12.18 4.65 6.23
C LEU A 57 11.79 6.13 6.30
N ALA A 58 11.88 6.76 7.48
CA ALA A 58 11.61 8.18 7.64
C ALA A 58 12.62 9.06 6.86
N VAL A 59 13.89 8.70 6.91
CA VAL A 59 14.95 9.38 6.13
C VAL A 59 14.70 9.19 4.64
N ASP A 60 14.45 7.96 4.22
CA ASP A 60 14.24 7.60 2.81
C ASP A 60 13.03 8.30 2.20
N LEU A 61 11.97 8.50 2.98
CA LEU A 61 10.73 9.16 2.55
C LEU A 61 10.72 10.69 2.83
N GLY A 62 11.70 11.22 3.51
CA GLY A 62 11.73 12.64 3.88
C GLY A 62 10.63 13.07 4.84
N VAL A 63 10.19 12.18 5.73
CA VAL A 63 9.12 12.43 6.70
C VAL A 63 9.64 12.31 8.15
N HIS A 64 8.85 12.80 9.10
CA HIS A 64 9.20 12.65 10.50
C HIS A 64 9.06 11.18 10.95
N HIS A 65 9.96 10.70 11.80
CA HIS A 65 9.96 9.30 12.27
C HIS A 65 8.66 8.88 12.97
N ASN A 66 7.97 9.79 13.66
CA ASN A 66 6.67 9.51 14.28
C ASN A 66 5.59 9.18 13.25
N THR A 67 5.67 9.74 12.03
CA THR A 67 4.76 9.44 10.93
C THR A 67 4.89 7.99 10.49
N VAL A 68 6.12 7.51 10.32
CA VAL A 68 6.40 6.10 9.99
C VAL A 68 6.04 5.18 11.16
N ALA A 69 6.38 5.57 12.39
CA ALA A 69 6.03 4.79 13.58
C ALA A 69 4.51 4.62 13.73
N GLY A 70 3.73 5.66 13.44
CA GLY A 70 2.27 5.61 13.41
C GLY A 70 1.74 4.62 12.36
N ALA A 71 2.29 4.68 11.14
CA ALA A 71 1.93 3.78 10.05
C ALA A 71 2.26 2.31 10.39
N TYR A 72 3.43 2.05 10.96
CA TYR A 72 3.81 0.69 11.38
C TYR A 72 2.93 0.15 12.50
N ARG A 73 2.56 0.98 13.47
CA ARG A 73 1.61 0.58 14.53
C ARG A 73 0.25 0.22 13.95
N GLN A 74 -0.28 1.02 13.04
CA GLN A 74 -1.54 0.73 12.38
C GLN A 74 -1.50 -0.61 11.63
N LEU A 75 -0.44 -0.88 10.87
CA LEU A 75 -0.28 -2.16 10.17
C LEU A 75 -0.11 -3.33 11.13
N ALA A 76 0.51 -3.11 12.28
CA ALA A 76 0.60 -4.14 13.33
C ALA A 76 -0.76 -4.42 13.99
N GLU A 77 -1.55 -3.39 14.28
CA GLU A 77 -2.93 -3.53 14.78
C GLU A 77 -3.83 -4.27 13.77
N GLU A 78 -3.60 -4.07 12.48
CA GLU A 78 -4.28 -4.78 11.41
C GLU A 78 -3.78 -6.23 11.21
N GLY A 79 -2.74 -6.65 11.93
CA GLY A 79 -2.17 -8.00 11.88
C GLY A 79 -1.25 -8.26 10.69
N TRP A 80 -0.67 -7.23 10.08
CA TRP A 80 0.31 -7.36 9.00
C TRP A 80 1.75 -7.46 9.51
N LEU A 81 2.04 -6.80 10.62
CA LEU A 81 3.39 -6.65 11.15
C LEU A 81 3.45 -7.05 12.63
N GLU A 82 4.58 -7.58 13.03
CA GLU A 82 4.99 -7.70 14.41
C GLU A 82 6.07 -6.65 14.71
N LEU A 83 5.83 -5.80 15.70
CA LEU A 83 6.80 -4.80 16.14
C LEU A 83 7.59 -5.33 17.32
N ARG A 84 8.90 -5.45 17.18
CA ARG A 84 9.80 -5.86 18.27
C ARG A 84 10.77 -4.74 18.63
N ARG A 85 10.85 -4.43 19.92
CA ARG A 85 11.77 -3.41 20.43
C ARG A 85 13.21 -3.76 20.05
N GLY A 86 13.90 -2.86 19.34
CA GLY A 86 15.28 -3.05 18.89
C GLY A 86 15.46 -3.93 17.64
N ARG A 87 14.40 -4.55 17.12
CA ARG A 87 14.47 -5.42 15.93
C ARG A 87 13.65 -4.91 14.74
N GLY A 88 12.93 -3.78 14.88
CA GLY A 88 12.12 -3.22 13.81
C GLY A 88 10.76 -3.90 13.63
N ALA A 89 10.27 -3.90 12.41
CA ALA A 89 9.00 -4.49 12.02
C ALA A 89 9.23 -5.72 11.14
N THR A 90 8.59 -6.83 11.49
CA THR A 90 8.66 -8.09 10.74
C THR A 90 7.28 -8.40 10.17
N VAL A 91 7.23 -8.84 8.93
CA VAL A 91 5.99 -9.28 8.29
C VAL A 91 5.56 -10.60 8.92
N ILE A 92 4.30 -10.67 9.33
CA ILE A 92 3.72 -11.89 9.90
C ILE A 92 2.75 -12.53 8.91
N GLU A 93 2.57 -13.83 9.03
CA GLU A 93 1.57 -14.54 8.26
C GLU A 93 0.17 -14.08 8.71
N ARG A 94 -0.57 -13.52 7.77
CA ARG A 94 -1.95 -13.15 7.98
C ARG A 94 -2.84 -14.19 7.30
N PRO A 95 -3.68 -14.90 8.06
CA PRO A 95 -4.68 -15.75 7.44
C PRO A 95 -5.54 -14.92 6.49
N ALA A 96 -5.64 -15.34 5.24
CA ALA A 96 -6.56 -14.69 4.31
C ALA A 96 -7.97 -14.71 4.93
N PRO A 97 -8.68 -13.57 4.96
CA PRO A 97 -10.07 -13.56 5.42
C PRO A 97 -10.85 -14.59 4.62
N ALA A 98 -11.67 -15.39 5.30
CA ALA A 98 -12.53 -16.33 4.60
C ALA A 98 -13.41 -15.57 3.59
N PRO A 99 -13.50 -16.04 2.35
CA PRO A 99 -14.35 -15.39 1.35
C PRO A 99 -15.81 -15.41 1.82
N THR A 100 -16.43 -14.24 1.84
CA THR A 100 -17.84 -14.10 2.20
C THR A 100 -18.59 -13.45 1.04
N PRO A 101 -19.79 -13.95 0.70
CA PRO A 101 -20.62 -13.34 -0.34
C PRO A 101 -20.92 -11.85 -0.08
N ARG A 102 -20.99 -11.47 1.20
CA ARG A 102 -21.18 -10.08 1.61
C ARG A 102 -19.97 -9.20 1.26
N ALA A 103 -18.75 -9.69 1.50
CA ALA A 103 -17.53 -8.95 1.18
C ALA A 103 -17.41 -8.74 -0.32
N GLU A 104 -17.74 -9.74 -1.12
CA GLU A 104 -17.73 -9.66 -2.59
C GLU A 104 -18.78 -8.67 -3.11
N ALA A 105 -20.00 -8.71 -2.58
CA ALA A 105 -21.06 -7.78 -2.97
C ALA A 105 -20.71 -6.32 -2.61
N GLU A 106 -20.15 -6.10 -1.43
CA GLU A 106 -19.72 -4.78 -0.99
C GLU A 106 -18.55 -4.26 -1.83
N PHE A 107 -17.59 -5.12 -2.17
CA PHE A 107 -16.50 -4.77 -3.09
C PHE A 107 -17.03 -4.36 -4.46
N ARG A 108 -17.93 -5.14 -5.05
CA ARG A 108 -18.55 -4.84 -6.35
C ARG A 108 -19.23 -3.47 -6.33
N LYS A 109 -20.04 -3.21 -5.31
CA LYS A 109 -20.74 -1.93 -5.15
C LYS A 109 -19.76 -0.75 -5.11
N ARG A 110 -18.71 -0.83 -4.28
CA ARG A 110 -17.70 0.22 -4.19
C ARG A 110 -16.94 0.43 -5.49
N LEU A 111 -16.65 -0.64 -6.21
CA LEU A 111 -15.97 -0.56 -7.49
C LEU A 111 -16.84 0.14 -8.53
N GLU A 112 -18.13 -0.20 -8.60
CA GLU A 112 -19.09 0.47 -9.49
C GLU A 112 -19.22 1.96 -9.17
N GLU A 113 -19.37 2.31 -7.88
CA GLU A 113 -19.43 3.71 -7.43
C GLU A 113 -18.16 4.48 -7.81
N LEU A 114 -16.97 3.89 -7.64
CA LEU A 114 -15.69 4.49 -8.02
C LEU A 114 -15.61 4.75 -9.52
N VAL A 115 -16.01 3.78 -10.34
CA VAL A 115 -16.02 3.90 -11.81
C VAL A 115 -16.98 5.01 -12.25
N VAL A 116 -18.20 5.01 -11.71
CA VAL A 116 -19.20 6.06 -12.02
C VAL A 116 -18.67 7.44 -11.65
N LYS A 117 -18.06 7.57 -10.48
CA LYS A 117 -17.46 8.82 -10.04
C LYS A 117 -16.34 9.28 -10.96
N ALA A 118 -15.42 8.40 -11.34
CA ALA A 118 -14.32 8.72 -12.25
C ALA A 118 -14.83 9.21 -13.61
N LEU A 119 -15.86 8.55 -14.16
CA LEU A 119 -16.49 8.96 -15.43
C LEU A 119 -17.17 10.33 -15.29
N ALA A 120 -17.84 10.60 -14.18
CA ALA A 120 -18.46 11.90 -13.90
C ALA A 120 -17.44 13.03 -13.77
N GLU A 121 -16.23 12.72 -13.28
CA GLU A 121 -15.10 13.64 -13.17
C GLU A 121 -14.33 13.81 -14.51
N GLY A 122 -14.78 13.18 -15.59
CA GLY A 122 -14.23 13.33 -16.93
C GLY A 122 -13.12 12.34 -17.31
N VAL A 123 -12.91 11.28 -16.52
CA VAL A 123 -11.98 10.22 -16.91
C VAL A 123 -12.55 9.45 -18.11
N PRO A 124 -11.82 9.34 -19.25
CA PRO A 124 -12.33 8.63 -20.42
C PRO A 124 -12.58 7.14 -20.15
N TYR A 125 -13.64 6.57 -20.72
CA TYR A 125 -13.97 5.13 -20.62
C TYR A 125 -12.77 4.21 -20.91
N GLY A 126 -12.02 4.53 -21.97
CA GLY A 126 -10.83 3.75 -22.34
C GLY A 126 -9.73 3.78 -21.30
N ALA A 127 -9.58 4.88 -20.56
CA ALA A 127 -8.61 4.98 -19.47
C ALA A 127 -9.05 4.12 -18.26
N VAL A 128 -10.31 4.19 -17.87
CA VAL A 128 -10.87 3.36 -16.80
C VAL A 128 -10.71 1.88 -17.13
N SER A 129 -11.09 1.46 -18.35
CA SER A 129 -10.96 0.07 -18.78
C SER A 129 -9.52 -0.43 -18.76
N ARG A 130 -8.57 0.37 -19.24
CA ARG A 130 -7.13 0.00 -19.20
C ARG A 130 -6.63 -0.17 -17.77
N GLN A 131 -7.01 0.74 -16.87
CA GLN A 131 -6.59 0.67 -15.44
C GLN A 131 -7.15 -0.55 -14.74
N LEU A 132 -8.42 -0.88 -14.96
CA LEU A 132 -9.04 -2.07 -14.37
C LEU A 132 -8.37 -3.36 -14.88
N LYS A 133 -8.08 -3.44 -16.17
CA LYS A 133 -7.35 -4.60 -16.75
C LYS A 133 -5.93 -4.71 -16.19
N ALA A 134 -5.20 -3.59 -16.10
CA ALA A 134 -3.84 -3.58 -15.56
C ALA A 134 -3.82 -3.98 -14.08
N LEU A 135 -4.80 -3.53 -13.30
CA LEU A 135 -4.92 -3.90 -11.89
C LEU A 135 -5.24 -5.40 -11.74
N GLY A 136 -6.17 -5.92 -12.53
CA GLY A 136 -6.50 -7.34 -12.55
C GLY A 136 -5.30 -8.22 -12.85
N ALA A 137 -4.52 -7.89 -13.89
CA ALA A 137 -3.30 -8.61 -14.25
C ALA A 137 -2.27 -8.64 -13.10
N LYS A 138 -2.08 -7.52 -12.39
CA LYS A 138 -1.17 -7.47 -11.23
C LYS A 138 -1.61 -8.37 -10.08
N ILE A 139 -2.92 -8.46 -9.82
CA ILE A 139 -3.47 -9.32 -8.77
C ILE A 139 -3.23 -10.78 -9.13
N GLU A 140 -3.50 -11.19 -10.38
CA GLU A 140 -3.27 -12.55 -10.85
C GLU A 140 -1.78 -12.96 -10.81
N GLU A 141 -0.86 -12.04 -11.10
CA GLU A 141 0.58 -12.28 -10.96
C GLU A 141 1.00 -12.48 -9.49
N GLY A 142 0.36 -11.76 -8.57
CA GLY A 142 0.60 -11.91 -7.12
C GLY A 142 0.18 -13.26 -6.58
N GLU A 143 -0.93 -13.82 -7.06
CA GLU A 143 -1.43 -15.15 -6.64
C GLU A 143 -0.58 -16.32 -7.14
N ARG A 144 0.19 -16.13 -8.23
CA ARG A 144 1.03 -17.20 -8.83
C ARG A 144 2.42 -17.34 -8.19
N ARG A 145 2.78 -16.48 -7.24
CA ARG A 145 4.09 -16.49 -6.55
C ARG A 145 3.97 -17.03 -5.14
#